data_54555c849f5a17dcdd95086c98bc12cf
#
_entry.id   54555c849f5a17dcdd95086c98bc12cf
#
_cell.length_a   1.000
_cell.length_b   1.000
_cell.length_c   1.000
_cell.angle_alpha   90.00
_cell.angle_beta   90.00
_cell.angle_gamma   90.00
#
_symmetry.space_group_name_H-M   'P 1'
#
loop_
_entity.id
_entity.type
_entity.pdbx_description
1 polymer ?
#
loop_
_entity_poly.entity_id
_entity_poly.type
_entity_poly.pdbx_seq_one_letter_code
_entity_poly.pdbx_strand_id
1 'polypeptide(L)'
;MKINEDNYIKELKNKNQKALGFIYSKYSGLVYKVVYDILNGTAAKEDIEECVSDIFIEVWNNAVKYNENITSFKNWIVAVSKYKAI
;
A
#
# COMPACT_ATOMS: atom_id res chain seq x y z
N MET A 1 -4.05 19.29 10.14
CA MET A 1 -2.77 19.09 9.42
C MET A 1 -3.04 18.59 8.01
N LYS A 2 -2.37 19.16 7.04
CA LYS A 2 -2.48 18.71 5.66
C LYS A 2 -1.43 17.66 5.36
N ILE A 3 -1.83 16.54 4.80
CA ILE A 3 -0.91 15.47 4.41
C ILE A 3 -0.28 15.82 3.05
N ASN A 4 1.03 15.62 2.94
CA ASN A 4 1.80 15.90 1.73
C ASN A 4 2.95 14.90 1.57
N GLU A 5 3.76 15.08 0.51
CA GLU A 5 4.87 14.19 0.19
C GLU A 5 5.92 14.11 1.31
N ASP A 6 6.05 15.18 2.10
CA ASP A 6 7.09 15.24 3.14
C ASP A 6 6.66 14.58 4.45
N ASN A 7 5.36 14.50 4.73
CA ASN A 7 4.89 14.04 6.04
C ASN A 7 4.03 12.77 6.03
N TYR A 8 3.68 12.24 4.85
CA TYR A 8 2.68 11.17 4.81
C TYR A 8 3.16 9.90 5.51
N ILE A 9 4.45 9.57 5.45
CA ILE A 9 4.97 8.37 6.10
C ILE A 9 4.93 8.52 7.62
N LYS A 10 5.38 9.66 8.11
CA LYS A 10 5.35 9.95 9.56
C LYS A 10 3.92 9.91 10.08
N GLU A 11 2.99 10.53 9.35
CA GLU A 11 1.60 10.59 9.77
C GLU A 11 0.91 9.23 9.66
N LEU A 12 1.30 8.40 8.69
CA LEU A 12 0.83 7.03 8.62
C LEU A 12 1.27 6.22 9.85
N LYS A 13 2.52 6.36 10.26
CA LYS A 13 3.05 5.70 11.46
C LYS A 13 2.34 6.17 12.72
N ASN A 14 1.89 7.42 12.74
CA ASN A 14 1.12 8.00 13.85
C ASN A 14 -0.36 7.67 13.79
N LYS A 15 -0.77 6.80 12.87
CA LYS A 15 -2.17 6.37 12.71
C LYS A 15 -3.12 7.51 12.33
N ASN A 16 -2.64 8.47 11.56
CA ASN A 16 -3.48 9.51 10.99
C ASN A 16 -4.19 8.96 9.75
N GLN A 17 -5.51 8.82 9.81
CA GLN A 17 -6.30 8.26 8.71
C GLN A 17 -6.18 9.04 7.42
N LYS A 18 -5.94 10.34 7.50
CA LYS A 18 -5.74 11.17 6.30
C LYS A 18 -4.51 10.72 5.51
N ALA A 19 -3.48 10.22 6.21
CA ALA A 19 -2.28 9.69 5.56
C ALA A 19 -2.60 8.42 4.77
N LEU A 20 -3.48 7.58 5.28
CA LEU A 20 -3.91 6.39 4.54
C LEU A 20 -4.61 6.76 3.24
N GLY A 21 -5.51 7.75 3.28
CA GLY A 21 -6.17 8.26 2.08
C GLY A 21 -5.16 8.80 1.06
N PHE A 22 -4.17 9.55 1.53
CA PHE A 22 -3.10 10.08 0.68
C PHE A 22 -2.33 8.95 -0.02
N ILE A 23 -1.96 7.93 0.74
CA ILE A 23 -1.21 6.78 0.22
C ILE A 23 -2.05 5.99 -0.77
N TYR A 24 -3.33 5.80 -0.49
CA TYR A 24 -4.24 5.14 -1.41
C TYR A 24 -4.28 5.88 -2.75
N SER A 25 -4.46 7.19 -2.72
CA SER A 25 -4.48 8.00 -3.95
C SER A 25 -3.18 7.92 -4.72
N LYS A 26 -2.05 7.87 -4.01
CA LYS A 26 -0.73 7.87 -4.62
C LYS A 26 -0.36 6.51 -5.21
N TYR A 27 -0.71 5.42 -4.52
CA TYR A 27 -0.17 4.09 -4.83
C TYR A 27 -1.20 3.07 -5.31
N SER A 28 -2.51 3.40 -5.32
CA SER A 28 -3.53 2.41 -5.69
C SER A 28 -3.32 1.84 -7.09
N GLY A 29 -2.93 2.67 -8.06
CA GLY A 29 -2.67 2.21 -9.42
C GLY A 29 -1.51 1.22 -9.48
N LEU A 30 -0.43 1.52 -8.77
CA LEU A 30 0.74 0.63 -8.71
C LEU A 30 0.37 -0.69 -8.03
N VAL A 31 -0.32 -0.63 -6.90
CA VAL A 31 -0.73 -1.83 -6.15
C VAL A 31 -1.65 -2.69 -7.02
N TYR A 32 -2.63 -2.07 -7.67
CA TYR A 32 -3.55 -2.78 -8.56
C TYR A 32 -2.78 -3.50 -9.67
N LYS A 33 -1.82 -2.82 -10.29
CA LYS A 33 -1.01 -3.41 -11.36
C LYS A 33 -0.21 -4.61 -10.87
N VAL A 34 0.41 -4.50 -9.70
CA VAL A 34 1.19 -5.59 -9.11
C VAL A 34 0.29 -6.81 -8.87
N VAL A 35 -0.87 -6.59 -8.27
CA VAL A 35 -1.82 -7.68 -8.00
C VAL A 35 -2.31 -8.31 -9.31
N TYR A 36 -2.70 -7.48 -10.27
CA TYR A 36 -3.16 -7.94 -11.57
C TYR A 36 -2.11 -8.83 -12.26
N ASP A 37 -0.85 -8.39 -12.26
CA ASP A 37 0.23 -9.13 -12.91
C ASP A 37 0.48 -10.47 -12.22
N ILE A 38 0.43 -10.51 -10.88
CA ILE A 38 0.65 -11.75 -10.12
C ILE A 38 -0.47 -12.75 -10.36
N LEU A 39 -1.72 -12.29 -10.35
CA LEU A 39 -2.87 -13.15 -10.58
C LEU A 39 -3.07 -13.48 -12.06
N ASN A 40 -2.33 -12.83 -12.94
CA ASN A 40 -2.22 -13.13 -14.37
C ASN A 40 -3.59 -13.25 -15.08
N GLY A 41 -4.52 -12.37 -14.71
CA GLY A 41 -5.83 -12.32 -15.35
C GLY A 41 -6.75 -13.49 -15.02
N THR A 42 -6.36 -14.37 -14.11
CA THR A 42 -7.17 -15.52 -13.73
C THR A 42 -8.21 -15.21 -12.67
N ALA A 43 -8.06 -14.07 -12.00
CA ALA A 43 -8.97 -13.65 -10.93
C ALA A 43 -10.03 -12.71 -11.48
N ALA A 44 -11.21 -12.73 -10.87
CA ALA A 44 -12.26 -11.77 -11.16
C ALA A 44 -11.84 -10.38 -10.66
N LYS A 45 -12.43 -9.33 -11.26
CA LYS A 45 -12.15 -7.95 -10.86
C LYS A 45 -12.37 -7.73 -9.37
N GLU A 46 -13.45 -8.31 -8.82
CA GLU A 46 -13.78 -8.21 -7.41
C GLU A 46 -12.70 -8.81 -6.51
N ASP A 47 -12.08 -9.91 -6.95
CA ASP A 47 -11.00 -10.56 -6.20
C ASP A 47 -9.76 -9.68 -6.17
N ILE A 48 -9.45 -9.01 -7.28
CA ILE A 48 -8.32 -8.08 -7.37
C ILE A 48 -8.56 -6.88 -6.44
N GLU A 49 -9.76 -6.32 -6.48
CA GLU A 49 -10.10 -5.16 -5.65
C GLU A 49 -10.06 -5.51 -4.16
N GLU A 50 -10.52 -6.71 -3.79
CA GLU A 50 -10.44 -7.17 -2.41
C GLU A 50 -8.98 -7.32 -1.96
N CYS A 51 -8.14 -7.89 -2.81
CA CYS A 51 -6.72 -8.02 -2.51
C CYS A 51 -6.05 -6.65 -2.34
N VAL A 52 -6.38 -5.69 -3.21
CA VAL A 52 -5.86 -4.32 -3.10
C VAL A 52 -6.27 -3.70 -1.76
N SER A 53 -7.53 -3.85 -1.37
CA SER A 53 -8.02 -3.35 -0.07
C SER A 53 -7.26 -3.99 1.09
N ASP A 54 -7.05 -5.30 1.04
CA ASP A 54 -6.32 -6.03 2.07
C ASP A 54 -4.86 -5.54 2.18
N ILE A 55 -4.25 -5.20 1.05
CA ILE A 55 -2.89 -4.67 1.03
C ILE A 55 -2.82 -3.33 1.77
N PHE A 56 -3.78 -2.43 1.55
CA PHE A 56 -3.77 -1.13 2.24
C PHE A 56 -4.07 -1.29 3.74
N ILE A 57 -4.88 -2.26 4.12
CA ILE A 57 -5.06 -2.60 5.54
C ILE A 57 -3.75 -3.09 6.14
N GLU A 58 -3.03 -3.95 5.43
CA GLU A 58 -1.73 -4.45 5.88
C GLU A 58 -0.70 -3.32 6.00
N VAL A 59 -0.67 -2.42 5.03
CA VAL A 59 0.19 -1.23 5.07
C VAL A 59 -0.12 -0.40 6.32
N TRP A 60 -1.39 -0.17 6.60
CA TRP A 60 -1.82 0.57 7.79
C TRP A 60 -1.35 -0.13 9.07
N ASN A 61 -1.59 -1.44 9.17
CA ASN A 61 -1.27 -2.19 10.37
C ASN A 61 0.24 -2.32 10.62
N ASN A 62 1.04 -2.32 9.56
CA ASN A 62 2.48 -2.56 9.66
C ASN A 62 3.34 -1.34 9.34
N ALA A 63 2.74 -0.16 9.26
CA ALA A 63 3.48 1.06 8.93
C ALA A 63 4.65 1.32 9.88
N VAL A 64 4.48 1.00 11.16
CA VAL A 64 5.54 1.19 12.16
C VAL A 64 6.78 0.33 11.89
N LYS A 65 6.62 -0.75 11.14
CA LYS A 65 7.74 -1.65 10.78
C LYS A 65 8.52 -1.15 9.56
N TYR A 66 7.97 -0.22 8.81
CA TYR A 66 8.68 0.33 7.65
C TYR A 66 9.90 1.12 8.12
N ASN A 67 11.05 0.84 7.51
CA ASN A 67 12.31 1.51 7.83
C ASN A 67 12.89 2.13 6.57
N GLU A 68 12.89 3.45 6.50
CA GLU A 68 13.40 4.20 5.35
C GLU A 68 14.89 4.03 5.10
N ASN A 69 15.64 3.55 6.11
CA ASN A 69 17.06 3.30 5.98
C ASN A 69 17.34 1.97 5.25
N ILE A 70 16.32 1.12 5.11
CA ILE A 70 16.45 -0.18 4.46
C ILE A 70 15.93 -0.13 3.03
N THR A 71 14.79 0.53 2.80
CA THR A 71 14.15 0.54 1.48
C THR A 71 13.26 1.77 1.34
N SER A 72 12.94 2.14 0.09
CA SER A 72 11.97 3.19 -0.17
C SER A 72 10.56 2.71 0.17
N PHE A 73 9.67 3.66 0.45
CA PHE A 73 8.29 3.33 0.74
C PHE A 73 7.62 2.63 -0.45
N LYS A 74 7.91 3.09 -1.67
CA LYS A 74 7.41 2.46 -2.88
C LYS A 74 7.80 0.98 -2.95
N ASN A 75 9.08 0.67 -2.72
CA ASN A 75 9.56 -0.71 -2.74
C ASN A 75 8.92 -1.53 -1.62
N TRP A 76 8.73 -0.93 -0.46
CA TRP A 76 8.10 -1.61 0.67
C TRP A 76 6.65 -1.98 0.36
N ILE A 77 5.86 -1.03 -0.19
CA ILE A 77 4.47 -1.31 -0.52
C ILE A 77 4.34 -2.33 -1.65
N VAL A 78 5.29 -2.34 -2.60
CA VAL A 78 5.31 -3.38 -3.64
C VAL A 78 5.59 -4.75 -3.02
N ALA A 79 6.52 -4.83 -2.06
CA ALA A 79 6.80 -6.09 -1.36
C ALA A 79 5.59 -6.59 -0.58
N VAL A 80 4.88 -5.70 0.11
CA VAL A 80 3.63 -6.04 0.81
C VAL A 80 2.59 -6.55 -0.18
N SER A 81 2.49 -5.90 -1.34
CA SER A 81 1.53 -6.29 -2.39
C SER A 81 1.82 -7.70 -2.89
N LYS A 82 3.08 -8.01 -3.16
CA LYS A 82 3.47 -9.34 -3.62
C LYS A 82 3.20 -10.40 -2.56
N TYR A 83 3.51 -10.11 -1.32
CA TYR A 83 3.24 -11.02 -0.21
C TYR A 83 1.77 -11.38 -0.10
N LYS A 84 0.89 -10.38 -0.21
CA LYS A 84 -0.55 -10.59 -0.08
C LYS A 84 -1.18 -11.24 -1.30
N ALA A 85 -0.63 -11.03 -2.49
CA ALA A 85 -1.20 -11.54 -3.73
C ALA A 85 -0.79 -12.98 -4.06
N ILE A 86 0.19 -13.51 -3.36
CA ILE A 86 0.67 -14.88 -3.58
C ILE A 86 -0.21 -15.93 -2.91
#